data_84aeddb7ed9b8b9602bb72f8941e0921
#
_entry.id   84aeddb7ed9b8b9602bb72f8941e0921
#
_cell.length_a   1.000
_cell.length_b   1.000
_cell.length_c   1.000
_cell.angle_alpha   90.00
_cell.angle_beta   90.00
_cell.angle_gamma   90.00
#
_symmetry.space_group_name_H-M   'P 1'
#
loop_
_entity.id
_entity.type
_entity.pdbx_description
1 polymer ?
#
loop_
_entity_poly.entity_id
_entity_poly.type
_entity_poly.pdbx_seq_one_letter_code
_entity_poly.pdbx_strand_id
1 'polypeptide(L)'
;MTDDPRLLPPTWNGGPPPRAVRVRAGVMALCSSVAVVLYFAWLLRPERIGNPVLFGVLLAAELFNVVQALGFWWTCVLAGRRRRPLPPPMGAAAVDVFIPTYNEPVEVVAATVEAAARLRGAHVRVALLDDGNRDAMKALATRLGVGYVRRTLHQGAKAGNINHALEHTSAPFVLVLDCDHVPHPDILVSTLPHFGRERVAFVQTPQYYANAGTNTIAAASWSQQALFFGPIARGKAGHDSMFCCGTNVVFRRAALEDVGGFPEASVTEDFELSLRLHERGWASEYVPRVLANGLGPEDLASYVTQQHRWARGCVGAIPTVVRSKLPLRQKLQYLLSASYFLSGWTVAVYLALPVIRIFTGVQPLSSSAADGFLAAFAPYFALAIATVASVGAGAYTFAAYSLATSTFWIHVHATCKALFKRPSRFVVTPKHGDAVRQWRPAAPTLAVLGVLFAAAVYGLIRDRTPATLNNVGFLVLHMCVLSHGVATAILPSLTFPAAVDEPRVDELAA
;
A
#
# COMPACT_ATOMS: atom_id res chain seq x y z
N MET A 1 -24.82 -4.00 -9.32
CA MET A 1 -23.44 -4.24 -9.74
C MET A 1 -23.12 -3.17 -10.77
N THR A 2 -22.62 -2.03 -10.36
CA THR A 2 -22.09 -1.06 -11.32
C THR A 2 -20.74 -1.57 -11.79
N ASP A 3 -20.73 -2.32 -12.90
CA ASP A 3 -19.54 -2.53 -13.71
C ASP A 3 -19.19 -1.17 -14.35
N ASP A 4 -18.74 -0.20 -13.55
CA ASP A 4 -18.11 0.98 -14.14
C ASP A 4 -16.70 0.56 -14.56
N PRO A 5 -16.48 0.25 -15.84
CA PRO A 5 -15.18 -0.18 -16.36
C PRO A 5 -14.11 0.92 -16.22
N ARG A 6 -14.51 2.13 -15.83
CA ARG A 6 -13.61 3.29 -15.63
C ARG A 6 -12.89 3.23 -14.27
N LEU A 7 -13.46 2.53 -13.27
CA LEU A 7 -12.88 2.39 -11.94
C LEU A 7 -11.98 1.16 -11.79
N LEU A 8 -12.13 0.17 -12.67
CA LEU A 8 -11.29 -1.03 -12.67
C LEU A 8 -10.32 -0.95 -13.85
N PRO A 9 -9.01 -0.98 -13.62
CA PRO A 9 -8.07 -1.15 -14.72
C PRO A 9 -8.45 -2.41 -15.52
N PRO A 10 -8.33 -2.41 -16.86
CA PRO A 10 -8.70 -3.55 -17.72
C PRO A 10 -8.07 -4.89 -17.32
N THR A 11 -7.06 -4.86 -16.47
CA THR A 11 -6.31 -6.01 -15.95
C THR A 11 -6.96 -6.68 -14.74
N TRP A 12 -8.05 -6.14 -14.17
CA TRP A 12 -8.66 -6.61 -12.91
C TRP A 12 -9.73 -7.70 -13.09
N ASN A 13 -10.02 -8.11 -14.32
CA ASN A 13 -10.98 -9.20 -14.63
C ASN A 13 -10.44 -10.62 -14.35
N GLY A 14 -9.47 -10.76 -13.42
CA GLY A 14 -8.91 -12.07 -13.05
C GLY A 14 -7.93 -12.65 -14.07
N GLY A 15 -7.87 -12.12 -15.29
CA GLY A 15 -6.97 -12.55 -16.35
C GLY A 15 -5.54 -12.01 -16.22
N PRO A 16 -4.54 -12.60 -16.90
CA PRO A 16 -3.22 -12.02 -17.03
C PRO A 16 -3.33 -10.71 -17.83
N PRO A 17 -2.41 -9.75 -17.59
CA PRO A 17 -2.34 -8.57 -18.44
C PRO A 17 -2.21 -8.95 -19.92
N PRO A 18 -2.82 -8.20 -20.84
CA PRO A 18 -2.68 -8.43 -22.28
C PRO A 18 -1.21 -8.56 -22.69
N ARG A 19 -0.94 -9.39 -23.70
CA ARG A 19 0.45 -9.62 -24.17
C ARG A 19 1.15 -8.29 -24.51
N ALA A 20 0.45 -7.36 -25.16
CA ALA A 20 0.98 -6.05 -25.52
C ALA A 20 1.43 -5.24 -24.28
N VAL A 21 0.66 -5.26 -23.18
CA VAL A 21 1.02 -4.58 -21.92
C VAL A 21 2.27 -5.21 -21.32
N ARG A 22 2.37 -6.53 -21.31
CA ARG A 22 3.55 -7.25 -20.79
C ARG A 22 4.81 -6.99 -21.60
N VAL A 23 4.70 -6.99 -22.93
CA VAL A 23 5.82 -6.69 -23.82
C VAL A 23 6.27 -5.24 -23.63
N ARG A 24 5.33 -4.30 -23.64
CA ARG A 24 5.63 -2.87 -23.38
C ARG A 24 6.32 -2.67 -22.03
N ALA A 25 5.81 -3.26 -20.96
CA ALA A 25 6.41 -3.18 -19.62
C ALA A 25 7.84 -3.78 -19.63
N GLY A 26 8.06 -4.91 -20.29
CA GLY A 26 9.38 -5.53 -20.43
C GLY A 26 10.37 -4.66 -21.18
N VAL A 27 9.95 -4.07 -22.30
CA VAL A 27 10.78 -3.14 -23.09
C VAL A 27 11.12 -1.90 -22.26
N MET A 28 10.13 -1.30 -21.60
CA MET A 28 10.35 -0.13 -20.75
C MET A 28 11.31 -0.43 -19.59
N ALA A 29 11.17 -1.60 -18.94
CA ALA A 29 12.08 -2.03 -17.88
C ALA A 29 13.52 -2.21 -18.39
N LEU A 30 13.70 -2.78 -19.59
CA LEU A 30 15.01 -2.92 -20.23
C LEU A 30 15.62 -1.54 -20.55
N CYS A 31 14.86 -0.65 -21.20
CA CYS A 31 15.31 0.70 -21.52
C CYS A 31 15.69 1.48 -20.23
N SER A 32 14.87 1.36 -19.18
CA SER A 32 15.16 1.97 -17.88
C SER A 32 16.44 1.40 -17.25
N SER A 33 16.67 0.08 -17.37
CA SER A 33 17.90 -0.55 -16.85
C SER A 33 19.15 -0.03 -17.57
N VAL A 34 19.07 0.13 -18.90
CA VAL A 34 20.14 0.74 -19.70
C VAL A 34 20.39 2.19 -19.27
N ALA A 35 19.31 2.96 -19.12
CA ALA A 35 19.42 4.36 -18.69
C ALA A 35 20.04 4.49 -17.28
N VAL A 36 19.70 3.60 -16.36
CA VAL A 36 20.35 3.50 -15.03
C VAL A 36 21.85 3.31 -15.18
N VAL A 37 22.30 2.34 -16.00
CA VAL A 37 23.73 2.07 -16.21
C VAL A 37 24.43 3.29 -16.79
N LEU A 38 23.85 3.94 -17.80
CA LEU A 38 24.42 5.14 -18.41
C LEU A 38 24.49 6.30 -17.43
N TYR A 39 23.43 6.51 -16.63
CA TYR A 39 23.40 7.53 -15.59
C TYR A 39 24.47 7.30 -14.53
N PHE A 40 24.62 6.07 -14.02
CA PHE A 40 25.65 5.76 -13.02
C PHE A 40 27.07 5.80 -13.61
N ALA A 41 27.27 5.38 -14.85
CA ALA A 41 28.54 5.54 -15.55
C ALA A 41 28.93 7.01 -15.71
N TRP A 42 27.95 7.90 -15.84
CA TRP A 42 28.16 9.35 -15.82
C TRP A 42 28.41 9.86 -14.39
N LEU A 43 27.56 9.49 -13.43
CA LEU A 43 27.57 10.00 -12.05
C LEU A 43 28.86 9.65 -11.29
N LEU A 44 29.37 8.41 -11.46
CA LEU A 44 30.48 7.88 -10.68
C LEU A 44 31.87 8.31 -11.19
N ARG A 45 31.96 9.19 -12.19
CA ARG A 45 33.23 9.73 -12.63
C ARG A 45 33.84 10.63 -11.57
N PRO A 46 35.13 10.46 -11.19
CA PRO A 46 35.76 11.24 -10.11
C PRO A 46 35.67 12.76 -10.29
N GLU A 47 35.76 13.25 -11.52
CA GLU A 47 35.60 14.67 -11.83
C GLU A 47 34.20 15.26 -11.60
N ARG A 48 33.23 14.39 -11.36
CA ARG A 48 31.85 14.80 -11.06
C ARG A 48 31.61 15.04 -9.56
N ILE A 49 32.49 14.57 -8.72
CA ILE A 49 32.33 14.66 -7.27
C ILE A 49 32.63 16.09 -6.82
N GLY A 50 31.63 16.72 -6.20
CA GLY A 50 31.76 17.98 -5.51
C GLY A 50 32.13 17.77 -4.03
N ASN A 51 31.24 18.14 -3.12
CA ASN A 51 31.40 17.80 -1.71
C ASN A 51 31.19 16.28 -1.50
N PRO A 52 32.21 15.55 -0.98
CA PRO A 52 32.14 14.08 -0.91
C PRO A 52 31.08 13.56 0.05
N VAL A 53 30.74 14.31 1.12
CA VAL A 53 29.70 13.90 2.07
C VAL A 53 28.33 14.01 1.40
N LEU A 54 28.02 15.15 0.77
CA LEU A 54 26.75 15.34 0.06
C LEU A 54 26.65 14.40 -1.14
N PHE A 55 27.76 14.12 -1.83
CA PHE A 55 27.78 13.13 -2.90
C PHE A 55 27.46 11.73 -2.40
N GLY A 56 28.04 11.32 -1.26
CA GLY A 56 27.74 10.03 -0.62
C GLY A 56 26.26 9.91 -0.24
N VAL A 57 25.66 10.99 0.28
CA VAL A 57 24.22 11.03 0.61
C VAL A 57 23.35 10.91 -0.65
N LEU A 58 23.69 11.66 -1.71
CA LEU A 58 23.02 11.55 -3.01
C LEU A 58 23.13 10.13 -3.56
N LEU A 59 24.34 9.58 -3.59
CA LEU A 59 24.61 8.24 -4.11
C LEU A 59 23.81 7.16 -3.35
N ALA A 60 23.72 7.27 -2.02
CA ALA A 60 22.92 6.35 -1.21
C ALA A 60 21.44 6.42 -1.56
N ALA A 61 20.88 7.63 -1.77
CA ALA A 61 19.49 7.81 -2.20
C ALA A 61 19.25 7.22 -3.60
N GLU A 62 20.16 7.47 -4.55
CA GLU A 62 20.08 6.92 -5.91
C GLU A 62 20.16 5.40 -5.93
N LEU A 63 21.11 4.81 -5.21
CA LEU A 63 21.25 3.34 -5.10
C LEU A 63 20.00 2.71 -4.50
N PHE A 64 19.43 3.32 -3.46
CA PHE A 64 18.18 2.85 -2.89
C PHE A 64 17.06 2.85 -3.94
N ASN A 65 16.87 3.94 -4.66
CA ASN A 65 15.83 4.05 -5.69
C ASN A 65 16.04 3.05 -6.83
N VAL A 66 17.27 2.83 -7.25
CA VAL A 66 17.60 1.81 -8.26
C VAL A 66 17.28 0.40 -7.77
N VAL A 67 17.62 0.06 -6.52
CA VAL A 67 17.28 -1.24 -5.92
C VAL A 67 15.75 -1.43 -5.88
N GLN A 68 15.00 -0.40 -5.48
CA GLN A 68 13.55 -0.44 -5.47
C GLN A 68 12.96 -0.59 -6.89
N ALA A 69 13.50 0.14 -7.87
CA ALA A 69 13.05 0.05 -9.26
C ALA A 69 13.33 -1.32 -9.87
N LEU A 70 14.55 -1.85 -9.71
CA LEU A 70 14.90 -3.20 -10.17
C LEU A 70 14.07 -4.28 -9.49
N GLY A 71 13.83 -4.13 -8.18
CA GLY A 71 12.95 -5.01 -7.40
C GLY A 71 11.51 -4.98 -7.89
N PHE A 72 10.97 -3.79 -8.18
CA PHE A 72 9.64 -3.61 -8.75
C PHE A 72 9.51 -4.28 -10.12
N TRP A 73 10.50 -4.08 -11.02
CA TRP A 73 10.48 -4.69 -12.34
C TRP A 73 10.61 -6.22 -12.25
N TRP A 74 11.51 -6.71 -11.42
CA TRP A 74 11.65 -8.14 -11.14
C TRP A 74 10.34 -8.75 -10.66
N THR A 75 9.66 -8.09 -9.73
CA THR A 75 8.36 -8.53 -9.22
C THR A 75 7.31 -8.54 -10.32
N CYS A 76 7.13 -7.42 -11.03
CA CYS A 76 5.98 -7.22 -11.93
C CYS A 76 6.13 -7.90 -13.29
N VAL A 77 7.35 -7.96 -13.86
CA VAL A 77 7.58 -8.59 -15.17
C VAL A 77 7.39 -10.12 -15.11
N LEU A 78 7.62 -10.72 -13.95
CA LEU A 78 7.42 -12.17 -13.75
C LEU A 78 5.97 -12.55 -13.37
N ALA A 79 5.11 -11.56 -13.15
CA ALA A 79 3.73 -11.74 -12.69
C ALA A 79 2.85 -12.68 -13.53
N GLY A 80 3.20 -12.93 -14.78
CA GLY A 80 2.40 -13.76 -15.70
C GLY A 80 2.90 -15.19 -15.88
N ARG A 81 3.98 -15.60 -15.21
CA ARG A 81 4.68 -16.84 -15.58
C ARG A 81 4.19 -18.12 -14.89
N ARG A 82 3.42 -18.03 -13.80
CA ARG A 82 2.97 -19.23 -13.07
C ARG A 82 1.46 -19.22 -12.83
N ARG A 83 0.69 -19.68 -13.82
CA ARG A 83 -0.65 -20.19 -13.58
C ARG A 83 -0.54 -21.68 -13.27
N ARG A 84 -0.70 -22.03 -12.00
CA ARG A 84 -0.94 -23.43 -11.63
C ARG A 84 -2.42 -23.73 -11.92
N PRO A 85 -2.78 -24.83 -12.61
CA PRO A 85 -4.17 -25.22 -12.75
C PRO A 85 -4.86 -25.27 -11.38
N LEU A 86 -6.09 -24.76 -11.30
CA LEU A 86 -6.86 -24.89 -10.07
C LEU A 86 -7.19 -26.38 -9.85
N PRO A 87 -7.09 -26.87 -8.63
CA PRO A 87 -7.65 -28.16 -8.27
C PRO A 87 -9.17 -28.18 -8.55
N PRO A 88 -9.77 -29.37 -8.69
CA PRO A 88 -11.24 -29.47 -8.77
C PRO A 88 -11.87 -28.79 -7.55
N PRO A 89 -13.13 -28.27 -7.71
CA PRO A 89 -13.85 -27.67 -6.59
C PRO A 89 -13.89 -28.62 -5.40
N MET A 90 -13.55 -28.12 -4.23
CA MET A 90 -13.78 -28.85 -2.98
C MET A 90 -15.29 -28.97 -2.78
N GLY A 91 -15.75 -30.11 -2.26
CA GLY A 91 -17.14 -30.25 -1.80
C GLY A 91 -17.52 -29.16 -0.78
N ALA A 92 -18.78 -29.14 -0.35
CA ALA A 92 -19.28 -28.12 0.56
C ALA A 92 -18.43 -28.04 1.85
N ALA A 93 -17.51 -27.06 1.88
CA ALA A 93 -16.63 -26.83 3.02
C ALA A 93 -17.32 -25.92 4.05
N ALA A 94 -17.03 -26.10 5.34
CA ALA A 94 -17.45 -25.17 6.38
C ALA A 94 -16.45 -23.99 6.47
N VAL A 95 -16.99 -22.77 6.60
CA VAL A 95 -16.20 -21.54 6.72
C VAL A 95 -16.76 -20.70 7.86
N ASP A 96 -15.90 -20.35 8.82
CA ASP A 96 -16.19 -19.32 9.80
C ASP A 96 -15.83 -17.94 9.20
N VAL A 97 -16.74 -16.98 9.20
CA VAL A 97 -16.53 -15.62 8.69
C VAL A 97 -16.42 -14.68 9.88
N PHE A 98 -15.25 -14.09 10.07
CA PHE A 98 -14.95 -13.19 11.17
C PHE A 98 -15.00 -11.74 10.72
N ILE A 99 -15.82 -10.95 11.40
CA ILE A 99 -16.00 -9.51 11.16
C ILE A 99 -15.64 -8.76 12.45
N PRO A 100 -14.35 -8.44 12.68
CA PRO A 100 -13.92 -7.68 13.85
C PRO A 100 -14.38 -6.22 13.75
N THR A 101 -14.94 -5.71 14.85
CA THR A 101 -15.36 -4.31 15.01
C THR A 101 -14.96 -3.78 16.38
N TYR A 102 -14.80 -2.45 16.49
CA TYR A 102 -14.46 -1.77 17.74
C TYR A 102 -15.37 -0.57 18.01
N ASN A 103 -15.33 0.46 17.17
CA ASN A 103 -16.09 1.70 17.34
C ASN A 103 -16.77 2.19 16.05
N GLU A 104 -16.77 1.36 15.01
CA GLU A 104 -17.37 1.72 13.73
C GLU A 104 -18.90 1.85 13.85
N PRO A 105 -19.53 2.72 13.02
CA PRO A 105 -20.98 2.89 12.99
C PRO A 105 -21.72 1.57 12.70
N VAL A 106 -22.91 1.43 13.31
CA VAL A 106 -23.73 0.21 13.18
C VAL A 106 -24.09 -0.05 11.72
N GLU A 107 -24.37 0.98 10.95
CA GLU A 107 -24.79 0.92 9.55
C GLU A 107 -23.68 0.35 8.66
N VAL A 108 -22.44 0.77 8.91
CA VAL A 108 -21.26 0.26 8.18
C VAL A 108 -21.06 -1.24 8.45
N VAL A 109 -21.15 -1.63 9.73
CA VAL A 109 -21.01 -3.02 10.15
C VAL A 109 -22.16 -3.88 9.61
N ALA A 110 -23.40 -3.36 9.66
CA ALA A 110 -24.58 -4.07 9.18
C ALA A 110 -24.46 -4.48 7.71
N ALA A 111 -24.02 -3.57 6.83
CA ALA A 111 -23.87 -3.84 5.40
C ALA A 111 -22.92 -5.03 5.16
N THR A 112 -21.79 -5.08 5.89
CA THR A 112 -20.83 -6.19 5.76
C THR A 112 -21.38 -7.50 6.32
N VAL A 113 -22.06 -7.48 7.48
CA VAL A 113 -22.64 -8.68 8.09
C VAL A 113 -23.75 -9.26 7.22
N GLU A 114 -24.65 -8.40 6.70
CA GLU A 114 -25.73 -8.82 5.81
C GLU A 114 -25.20 -9.45 4.51
N ALA A 115 -24.17 -8.86 3.91
CA ALA A 115 -23.54 -9.43 2.72
C ALA A 115 -22.83 -10.76 3.03
N ALA A 116 -22.15 -10.86 4.18
CA ALA A 116 -21.49 -12.09 4.61
C ALA A 116 -22.46 -13.25 4.85
N ALA A 117 -23.67 -12.97 5.33
CA ALA A 117 -24.71 -13.97 5.50
C ALA A 117 -25.25 -14.55 4.15
N ARG A 118 -24.99 -13.85 3.03
CA ARG A 118 -25.41 -14.26 1.68
C ARG A 118 -24.32 -14.94 0.86
N LEU A 119 -23.16 -15.25 1.46
CA LEU A 119 -22.03 -15.89 0.78
C LEU A 119 -22.40 -17.27 0.26
N ARG A 120 -21.88 -17.61 -0.92
CA ARG A 120 -22.16 -18.86 -1.63
C ARG A 120 -20.91 -19.76 -1.70
N GLY A 121 -21.13 -21.06 -1.95
CA GLY A 121 -20.07 -22.03 -2.20
C GLY A 121 -19.49 -22.69 -0.96
N ALA A 122 -20.09 -22.46 0.23
CA ALA A 122 -19.70 -23.08 1.49
C ALA A 122 -20.85 -23.10 2.50
N HIS A 123 -20.68 -23.89 3.57
CA HIS A 123 -21.48 -23.76 4.79
C HIS A 123 -20.91 -22.63 5.64
N VAL A 124 -21.54 -21.46 5.60
CA VAL A 124 -21.03 -20.23 6.22
C VAL A 124 -21.59 -20.05 7.62
N ARG A 125 -20.71 -19.75 8.58
CA ARG A 125 -21.05 -19.29 9.93
C ARG A 125 -20.42 -17.91 10.15
N VAL A 126 -21.26 -16.87 10.16
CA VAL A 126 -20.80 -15.49 10.39
C VAL A 126 -20.73 -15.22 11.88
N ALA A 127 -19.62 -14.62 12.34
CA ALA A 127 -19.42 -14.16 13.70
C ALA A 127 -18.99 -12.69 13.69
N LEU A 128 -19.80 -11.85 14.33
CA LEU A 128 -19.46 -10.45 14.61
C LEU A 128 -18.61 -10.41 15.89
N LEU A 129 -17.36 -9.94 15.76
CA LEU A 129 -16.39 -9.92 16.85
C LEU A 129 -16.30 -8.49 17.40
N ASP A 130 -17.02 -8.21 18.49
CA ASP A 130 -17.15 -6.85 19.03
C ASP A 130 -16.18 -6.59 20.18
N ASP A 131 -15.10 -5.88 19.89
CA ASP A 131 -14.10 -5.41 20.85
C ASP A 131 -14.55 -4.12 21.60
N GLY A 132 -15.61 -3.47 21.10
CA GLY A 132 -16.22 -2.28 21.73
C GLY A 132 -17.21 -2.59 22.84
N ASN A 133 -17.61 -3.84 23.00
CA ASN A 133 -18.62 -4.31 23.97
C ASN A 133 -19.96 -3.54 23.87
N ARG A 134 -20.44 -3.34 22.64
CA ARG A 134 -21.59 -2.47 22.35
C ARG A 134 -22.89 -3.29 22.24
N ASP A 135 -23.90 -2.93 23.05
CA ASP A 135 -25.21 -3.61 23.00
C ASP A 135 -25.89 -3.46 21.64
N ALA A 136 -25.65 -2.35 20.92
CA ALA A 136 -26.13 -2.16 19.57
C ALA A 136 -25.57 -3.23 18.58
N MET A 137 -24.33 -3.66 18.74
CA MET A 137 -23.74 -4.73 17.93
C MET A 137 -24.32 -6.11 18.28
N LYS A 138 -24.59 -6.34 19.56
CA LYS A 138 -25.29 -7.56 20.00
C LYS A 138 -26.70 -7.62 19.42
N ALA A 139 -27.44 -6.50 19.46
CA ALA A 139 -28.78 -6.39 18.88
C ALA A 139 -28.74 -6.60 17.35
N LEU A 140 -27.73 -6.04 16.66
CA LEU A 140 -27.53 -6.26 15.23
C LEU A 140 -27.29 -7.74 14.90
N ALA A 141 -26.38 -8.42 15.63
CA ALA A 141 -26.09 -9.83 15.43
C ALA A 141 -27.33 -10.71 15.66
N THR A 142 -28.10 -10.42 16.72
CA THR A 142 -29.37 -11.12 17.01
C THR A 142 -30.39 -10.92 15.91
N ARG A 143 -30.56 -9.68 15.42
CA ARG A 143 -31.48 -9.34 14.32
C ARG A 143 -31.16 -10.09 13.03
N LEU A 144 -29.87 -10.21 12.72
CA LEU A 144 -29.39 -10.86 11.50
C LEU A 144 -29.16 -12.37 11.64
N GLY A 145 -29.39 -12.95 12.85
CA GLY A 145 -29.23 -14.38 13.10
C GLY A 145 -27.79 -14.86 12.98
N VAL A 146 -26.80 -13.99 13.25
CA VAL A 146 -25.35 -14.32 13.21
C VAL A 146 -24.75 -14.46 14.60
N GLY A 147 -23.61 -15.13 14.71
CA GLY A 147 -22.86 -15.26 15.96
C GLY A 147 -22.38 -13.91 16.48
N TYR A 148 -22.37 -13.74 17.79
CA TYR A 148 -21.81 -12.56 18.45
C TYR A 148 -20.75 -13.01 19.45
N VAL A 149 -19.52 -12.52 19.27
CA VAL A 149 -18.37 -12.81 20.14
C VAL A 149 -17.93 -11.52 20.80
N ARG A 150 -17.83 -11.56 22.12
CA ARG A 150 -17.39 -10.45 22.98
C ARG A 150 -16.31 -10.98 23.92
N ARG A 151 -15.28 -10.20 24.12
CA ARG A 151 -14.22 -10.54 25.08
C ARG A 151 -14.09 -9.48 26.18
N THR A 152 -13.58 -9.88 27.32
CA THR A 152 -13.37 -9.01 28.49
C THR A 152 -12.02 -8.32 28.49
N LEU A 153 -11.01 -8.97 27.88
CA LEU A 153 -9.63 -8.46 27.76
C LEU A 153 -9.36 -8.02 26.32
N HIS A 154 -9.04 -6.75 26.13
CA HIS A 154 -8.83 -6.17 24.79
C HIS A 154 -7.35 -6.16 24.35
N GLN A 155 -6.56 -7.15 24.82
CA GLN A 155 -5.16 -7.28 24.42
C GLN A 155 -5.06 -7.70 22.95
N GLY A 156 -3.99 -7.27 22.25
CA GLY A 156 -3.74 -7.65 20.87
C GLY A 156 -4.67 -7.03 19.83
N ALA A 157 -5.56 -6.09 20.21
CA ALA A 157 -6.49 -5.41 19.31
C ALA A 157 -7.19 -6.40 18.33
N LYS A 158 -7.19 -6.13 17.01
CA LYS A 158 -7.83 -6.99 16.00
C LYS A 158 -7.27 -8.42 16.02
N ALA A 159 -5.96 -8.61 16.14
CA ALA A 159 -5.33 -9.93 16.17
C ALA A 159 -5.83 -10.76 17.37
N GLY A 160 -5.84 -10.17 18.57
CA GLY A 160 -6.35 -10.83 19.76
C GLY A 160 -7.86 -11.11 19.70
N ASN A 161 -8.64 -10.24 19.04
CA ASN A 161 -10.07 -10.48 18.84
C ASN A 161 -10.32 -11.68 17.90
N ILE A 162 -9.54 -11.79 16.83
CA ILE A 162 -9.59 -12.93 15.90
C ILE A 162 -9.12 -14.23 16.62
N ASN A 163 -8.01 -14.18 17.38
CA ASN A 163 -7.52 -15.34 18.12
C ASN A 163 -8.57 -15.86 19.11
N HIS A 164 -9.21 -14.96 19.85
CA HIS A 164 -10.30 -15.35 20.76
C HIS A 164 -11.45 -16.03 20.02
N ALA A 165 -11.83 -15.55 18.82
CA ALA A 165 -12.85 -16.20 18.01
C ALA A 165 -12.41 -17.58 17.49
N LEU A 166 -11.13 -17.76 17.17
CA LEU A 166 -10.58 -19.06 16.75
C LEU A 166 -10.73 -20.13 17.83
N GLU A 167 -10.63 -19.77 19.12
CA GLU A 167 -10.80 -20.70 20.24
C GLU A 167 -12.24 -21.20 20.40
N HIS A 168 -13.23 -20.42 19.90
CA HIS A 168 -14.65 -20.69 20.07
C HIS A 168 -15.33 -21.20 18.78
N THR A 169 -14.58 -21.44 17.72
CA THR A 169 -15.06 -21.89 16.42
C THR A 169 -14.25 -23.05 15.89
N SER A 170 -14.74 -23.78 14.88
CA SER A 170 -14.11 -25.03 14.47
C SER A 170 -14.11 -25.30 12.96
N ALA A 171 -14.59 -24.37 12.12
CA ALA A 171 -14.58 -24.60 10.68
C ALA A 171 -13.14 -24.71 10.14
N PRO A 172 -12.89 -25.59 9.16
CA PRO A 172 -11.55 -25.81 8.59
C PRO A 172 -11.00 -24.57 7.86
N PHE A 173 -11.87 -23.63 7.49
CA PHE A 173 -11.48 -22.39 6.86
C PHE A 173 -12.05 -21.19 7.60
N VAL A 174 -11.32 -20.08 7.54
CA VAL A 174 -11.69 -18.81 8.18
C VAL A 174 -11.57 -17.68 7.15
N LEU A 175 -12.66 -16.97 6.87
CA LEU A 175 -12.65 -15.73 6.09
C LEU A 175 -12.59 -14.56 7.07
N VAL A 176 -11.61 -13.68 6.91
CA VAL A 176 -11.50 -12.43 7.68
C VAL A 176 -11.88 -11.26 6.80
N LEU A 177 -12.85 -10.47 7.26
CA LEU A 177 -13.33 -9.24 6.63
C LEU A 177 -13.23 -8.08 7.61
N ASP A 178 -12.68 -6.95 7.21
CA ASP A 178 -12.88 -5.71 7.98
C ASP A 178 -14.37 -5.34 7.93
N CYS A 179 -14.87 -4.72 8.98
CA CYS A 179 -16.30 -4.43 9.12
C CYS A 179 -16.85 -3.42 8.10
N ASP A 180 -15.98 -2.79 7.34
CA ASP A 180 -16.28 -1.87 6.24
C ASP A 180 -15.94 -2.46 4.85
N HIS A 181 -15.75 -3.78 4.76
CA HIS A 181 -15.46 -4.50 3.52
C HIS A 181 -16.61 -5.44 3.17
N VAL A 182 -17.56 -4.95 2.39
CA VAL A 182 -18.76 -5.68 1.96
C VAL A 182 -18.38 -6.75 0.93
N PRO A 183 -18.47 -8.06 1.25
CA PRO A 183 -18.07 -9.12 0.36
C PRO A 183 -19.08 -9.37 -0.76
N HIS A 184 -18.59 -9.74 -1.95
CA HIS A 184 -19.40 -10.30 -3.01
C HIS A 184 -19.80 -11.75 -2.67
N PRO A 185 -21.00 -12.20 -3.06
CA PRO A 185 -21.48 -13.55 -2.76
C PRO A 185 -20.52 -14.67 -3.23
N ASP A 186 -19.71 -14.42 -4.25
CA ASP A 186 -18.82 -15.40 -4.88
C ASP A 186 -17.38 -15.42 -4.35
N ILE A 187 -17.08 -14.72 -3.25
CA ILE A 187 -15.72 -14.69 -2.71
C ILE A 187 -15.22 -16.09 -2.35
N LEU A 188 -16.07 -16.92 -1.71
CA LEU A 188 -15.72 -18.29 -1.34
C LEU A 188 -15.68 -19.22 -2.55
N VAL A 189 -16.58 -19.06 -3.52
CA VAL A 189 -16.54 -19.79 -4.80
C VAL A 189 -15.22 -19.57 -5.53
N SER A 190 -14.66 -18.36 -5.45
CA SER A 190 -13.41 -18.00 -6.12
C SER A 190 -12.15 -18.39 -5.35
N THR A 191 -12.21 -18.52 -4.02
CA THR A 191 -11.02 -18.72 -3.18
C THR A 191 -10.85 -20.16 -2.69
N LEU A 192 -11.94 -20.84 -2.32
CA LEU A 192 -11.86 -22.21 -1.77
C LEU A 192 -11.19 -23.23 -2.68
N PRO A 193 -11.36 -23.22 -4.03
CA PRO A 193 -10.68 -24.19 -4.90
C PRO A 193 -9.15 -24.20 -4.76
N HIS A 194 -8.54 -23.07 -4.37
CA HIS A 194 -7.10 -22.99 -4.16
C HIS A 194 -6.59 -23.87 -3.00
N PHE A 195 -7.45 -24.15 -2.02
CA PHE A 195 -7.14 -25.01 -0.86
C PHE A 195 -7.15 -26.52 -1.18
N GLY A 196 -7.52 -26.92 -2.37
CA GLY A 196 -7.26 -28.28 -2.85
C GLY A 196 -5.77 -28.64 -2.90
N ARG A 197 -4.89 -27.64 -2.77
CA ARG A 197 -3.46 -27.83 -2.45
C ARG A 197 -3.26 -27.81 -0.94
N GLU A 198 -2.77 -28.89 -0.37
CA GLU A 198 -2.68 -29.08 1.08
C GLU A 198 -1.85 -27.99 1.80
N ARG A 199 -0.78 -27.50 1.14
CA ARG A 199 0.15 -26.51 1.75
C ARG A 199 -0.27 -25.05 1.54
N VAL A 200 -1.44 -24.76 1.01
CA VAL A 200 -1.97 -23.37 0.92
C VAL A 200 -2.52 -22.96 2.27
N ALA A 201 -1.86 -21.98 2.90
CA ALA A 201 -2.27 -21.40 4.18
C ALA A 201 -3.39 -20.39 4.01
N PHE A 202 -3.28 -19.52 3.03
CA PHE A 202 -4.27 -18.49 2.78
C PHE A 202 -4.40 -18.09 1.30
N VAL A 203 -5.55 -17.52 0.99
CA VAL A 203 -5.89 -16.96 -0.32
C VAL A 203 -6.33 -15.52 -0.12
N GLN A 204 -5.54 -14.57 -0.65
CA GLN A 204 -5.82 -13.14 -0.60
C GLN A 204 -6.57 -12.69 -1.84
N THR A 205 -7.54 -11.78 -1.69
CA THR A 205 -8.17 -11.03 -2.77
C THR A 205 -7.88 -9.52 -2.61
N PRO A 206 -8.05 -8.68 -3.64
CA PRO A 206 -7.81 -7.24 -3.54
C PRO A 206 -8.65 -6.55 -2.47
N GLN A 207 -8.10 -5.49 -1.88
CA GLN A 207 -8.88 -4.45 -1.23
C GLN A 207 -9.25 -3.42 -2.30
N TYR A 208 -10.52 -3.25 -2.54
CA TYR A 208 -11.06 -2.27 -3.48
C TYR A 208 -11.75 -1.15 -2.70
N TYR A 209 -11.46 0.10 -3.04
CA TYR A 209 -12.07 1.25 -2.39
C TYR A 209 -13.27 1.75 -3.22
N ALA A 210 -14.48 1.39 -2.78
CA ALA A 210 -15.72 1.77 -3.46
C ALA A 210 -15.95 3.29 -3.45
N ASN A 211 -15.43 3.98 -2.44
CA ASN A 211 -15.51 5.43 -2.31
C ASN A 211 -14.38 6.19 -3.06
N ALA A 212 -13.68 5.56 -3.97
CA ALA A 212 -12.59 6.22 -4.73
C ALA A 212 -13.06 7.45 -5.54
N GLY A 213 -14.36 7.52 -5.87
CA GLY A 213 -14.96 8.66 -6.57
C GLY A 213 -15.33 9.85 -5.69
N THR A 214 -15.29 9.75 -4.35
CA THR A 214 -15.82 10.80 -3.47
C THR A 214 -14.95 12.05 -3.43
N ASN A 215 -13.64 11.89 -3.47
CA ASN A 215 -12.70 13.02 -3.50
C ASN A 215 -11.30 12.59 -3.98
N THR A 216 -10.41 13.56 -4.15
CA THR A 216 -9.05 13.33 -4.69
C THR A 216 -8.18 12.49 -3.76
N ILE A 217 -8.34 12.56 -2.42
CA ILE A 217 -7.55 11.74 -1.48
C ILE A 217 -7.97 10.29 -1.61
N ALA A 218 -9.27 10.00 -1.63
CA ALA A 218 -9.79 8.65 -1.83
C ALA A 218 -9.37 8.08 -3.20
N ALA A 219 -9.46 8.87 -4.27
CA ALA A 219 -9.01 8.50 -5.61
C ALA A 219 -7.49 8.22 -5.67
N ALA A 220 -6.67 9.08 -5.06
CA ALA A 220 -5.23 8.89 -5.00
C ALA A 220 -4.84 7.67 -4.16
N SER A 221 -5.50 7.47 -3.02
CA SER A 221 -5.32 6.28 -2.17
C SER A 221 -5.68 5.00 -2.91
N TRP A 222 -6.82 4.99 -3.62
CA TRP A 222 -7.21 3.86 -4.47
C TRP A 222 -6.17 3.59 -5.56
N SER A 223 -5.70 4.62 -6.23
CA SER A 223 -4.67 4.50 -7.28
C SER A 223 -3.38 3.83 -6.76
N GLN A 224 -2.96 4.12 -5.52
CA GLN A 224 -1.85 3.43 -4.87
C GLN A 224 -2.17 1.96 -4.60
N GLN A 225 -3.37 1.65 -4.08
CA GLN A 225 -3.82 0.28 -3.86
C GLN A 225 -3.95 -0.51 -5.17
N ALA A 226 -4.42 0.14 -6.23
CA ALA A 226 -4.52 -0.46 -7.55
C ALA A 226 -3.14 -0.88 -8.11
N LEU A 227 -2.09 -0.09 -7.89
CA LEU A 227 -0.73 -0.49 -8.24
C LEU A 227 -0.26 -1.70 -7.41
N PHE A 228 -0.58 -1.71 -6.11
CA PHE A 228 -0.20 -2.82 -5.23
C PHE A 228 -0.95 -4.10 -5.56
N PHE A 229 -2.28 -4.11 -5.52
CA PHE A 229 -3.09 -5.30 -5.75
C PHE A 229 -3.12 -5.74 -7.24
N GLY A 230 -2.85 -4.84 -8.16
CA GLY A 230 -2.71 -5.16 -9.58
C GLY A 230 -1.39 -5.89 -9.87
N PRO A 231 -0.37 -5.20 -10.36
CA PRO A 231 0.86 -5.83 -10.81
C PRO A 231 1.72 -6.37 -9.66
N ILE A 232 1.83 -5.69 -8.51
CA ILE A 232 2.74 -6.09 -7.44
C ILE A 232 2.27 -7.38 -6.76
N ALA A 233 1.02 -7.47 -6.32
CA ALA A 233 0.49 -8.66 -5.66
C ALA A 233 0.51 -9.89 -6.57
N ARG A 234 0.18 -9.72 -7.87
CA ARG A 234 0.33 -10.79 -8.87
C ARG A 234 1.77 -11.26 -9.01
N GLY A 235 2.71 -10.33 -9.03
CA GLY A 235 4.13 -10.64 -9.09
C GLY A 235 4.59 -11.39 -7.85
N LYS A 236 4.20 -10.93 -6.67
CA LYS A 236 4.49 -11.59 -5.41
C LYS A 236 3.94 -13.01 -5.35
N ALA A 237 2.71 -13.22 -5.81
CA ALA A 237 2.13 -14.57 -5.93
C ALA A 237 2.96 -15.46 -6.89
N GLY A 238 3.44 -14.89 -8.00
CA GLY A 238 4.36 -15.58 -8.91
C GLY A 238 5.73 -15.94 -8.28
N HIS A 239 6.09 -15.27 -7.19
CA HIS A 239 7.29 -15.51 -6.37
C HIS A 239 7.01 -16.34 -5.11
N ASP A 240 5.80 -16.88 -4.92
CA ASP A 240 5.34 -17.59 -3.71
C ASP A 240 5.55 -16.73 -2.43
N SER A 241 5.34 -15.42 -2.53
CA SER A 241 5.65 -14.41 -1.48
C SER A 241 4.54 -13.38 -1.29
N MET A 242 3.31 -13.69 -1.74
CA MET A 242 2.17 -12.85 -1.41
C MET A 242 1.92 -12.93 0.10
N PHE A 243 1.84 -11.78 0.75
CA PHE A 243 1.46 -11.71 2.16
C PHE A 243 -0.02 -11.30 2.29
N CYS A 244 -0.66 -11.67 3.39
CA CYS A 244 -2.03 -11.24 3.66
C CYS A 244 -2.06 -9.75 4.05
N CYS A 245 -3.18 -9.11 3.78
CA CYS A 245 -3.37 -7.67 3.97
C CYS A 245 -4.46 -7.37 5.00
N GLY A 246 -4.69 -8.31 5.92
CA GLY A 246 -5.56 -8.15 7.08
C GLY A 246 -7.06 -8.31 6.80
N THR A 247 -7.53 -8.20 5.56
CA THR A 247 -8.94 -8.34 5.18
C THR A 247 -9.09 -9.02 3.82
N ASN A 248 -10.30 -9.47 3.47
CA ASN A 248 -10.61 -10.13 2.20
C ASN A 248 -9.71 -11.36 1.97
N VAL A 249 -9.44 -12.10 3.00
CA VAL A 249 -8.52 -13.23 3.01
C VAL A 249 -9.15 -14.45 3.66
N VAL A 250 -9.06 -15.59 2.97
CA VAL A 250 -9.46 -16.89 3.50
C VAL A 250 -8.23 -17.62 3.99
N PHE A 251 -8.27 -18.14 5.20
CA PHE A 251 -7.21 -18.94 5.82
C PHE A 251 -7.62 -20.39 5.96
N ARG A 252 -6.66 -21.30 5.86
CA ARG A 252 -6.77 -22.66 6.39
C ARG A 252 -6.53 -22.63 7.90
N ARG A 253 -7.49 -23.07 8.71
CA ARG A 253 -7.39 -23.07 10.18
C ARG A 253 -6.13 -23.80 10.67
N ALA A 254 -5.84 -24.99 10.15
CA ALA A 254 -4.66 -25.75 10.53
C ALA A 254 -3.34 -24.99 10.30
N ALA A 255 -3.28 -24.10 9.32
CA ALA A 255 -2.11 -23.26 9.11
C ALA A 255 -2.00 -22.16 10.18
N LEU A 256 -3.12 -21.56 10.59
CA LEU A 256 -3.14 -20.61 11.70
C LEU A 256 -2.71 -21.27 13.01
N GLU A 257 -3.23 -22.46 13.31
CA GLU A 257 -2.90 -23.24 14.50
C GLU A 257 -1.41 -23.62 14.52
N ASP A 258 -0.82 -24.02 13.38
CA ASP A 258 0.60 -24.39 13.27
C ASP A 258 1.56 -23.24 13.63
N VAL A 259 1.13 -21.98 13.48
CA VAL A 259 1.95 -20.79 13.83
C VAL A 259 1.51 -20.11 15.13
N GLY A 260 0.52 -20.65 15.84
CA GLY A 260 0.01 -20.12 17.11
C GLY A 260 -0.93 -18.92 16.94
N GLY A 261 -1.67 -18.83 15.83
CA GLY A 261 -2.63 -17.77 15.55
C GLY A 261 -2.00 -16.46 15.04
N PHE A 262 -2.75 -15.38 15.18
CA PHE A 262 -2.32 -14.04 14.77
C PHE A 262 -1.34 -13.44 15.78
N PRO A 263 -0.22 -12.78 15.34
CA PRO A 263 0.75 -12.16 16.24
C PRO A 263 0.19 -10.88 16.87
N GLU A 264 -0.15 -10.93 18.15
CA GLU A 264 -0.83 -9.86 18.88
C GLU A 264 0.07 -8.66 19.22
N ALA A 265 1.40 -8.86 19.25
CA ALA A 265 2.35 -7.80 19.57
C ALA A 265 2.70 -6.90 18.35
N SER A 266 2.29 -7.29 17.14
CA SER A 266 2.61 -6.58 15.91
C SER A 266 1.53 -5.59 15.53
N VAL A 267 1.94 -4.43 15.01
CA VAL A 267 1.02 -3.43 14.44
C VAL A 267 0.66 -3.69 12.97
N THR A 268 1.37 -4.64 12.36
CA THR A 268 1.10 -5.24 11.05
C THR A 268 1.11 -6.75 11.21
N GLU A 269 0.11 -7.21 11.96
CA GLU A 269 -0.08 -8.62 12.34
C GLU A 269 -0.19 -9.52 11.11
N ASP A 270 -0.77 -9.02 10.04
CA ASP A 270 -0.97 -9.65 8.75
C ASP A 270 0.36 -9.94 8.04
N PHE A 271 1.24 -8.94 7.95
CA PHE A 271 2.56 -9.08 7.36
C PHE A 271 3.42 -10.09 8.14
N GLU A 272 3.41 -10.00 9.48
CA GLU A 272 4.17 -10.90 10.35
C GLU A 272 3.59 -12.32 10.34
N LEU A 273 2.26 -12.48 10.34
CA LEU A 273 1.60 -13.79 10.21
C LEU A 273 2.04 -14.48 8.92
N SER A 274 2.02 -13.74 7.81
CA SER A 274 2.43 -14.28 6.51
C SER A 274 3.90 -14.73 6.51
N LEU A 275 4.78 -13.96 7.16
CA LEU A 275 6.18 -14.33 7.34
C LEU A 275 6.32 -15.65 8.11
N ARG A 276 5.63 -15.81 9.25
CA ARG A 276 5.63 -17.03 10.06
C ARG A 276 5.11 -18.24 9.28
N LEU A 277 4.01 -18.06 8.54
CA LEU A 277 3.44 -19.13 7.70
C LEU A 277 4.43 -19.59 6.61
N HIS A 278 5.04 -18.64 5.90
CA HIS A 278 6.02 -18.96 4.87
C HIS A 278 7.29 -19.62 5.45
N GLU A 279 7.74 -19.24 6.65
CA GLU A 279 8.86 -19.90 7.33
C GLU A 279 8.56 -21.36 7.72
N ARG A 280 7.29 -21.70 7.99
CA ARG A 280 6.81 -23.06 8.19
C ARG A 280 6.58 -23.84 6.89
N GLY A 281 6.90 -23.21 5.74
CA GLY A 281 6.76 -23.83 4.42
C GLY A 281 5.31 -23.87 3.92
N TRP A 282 4.40 -23.10 4.51
CA TRP A 282 3.09 -22.85 3.96
C TRP A 282 3.19 -21.97 2.71
N ALA A 283 2.28 -22.13 1.78
CA ALA A 283 2.17 -21.30 0.57
C ALA A 283 1.02 -20.31 0.69
N SER A 284 1.10 -19.22 -0.08
CA SER A 284 0.01 -18.28 -0.25
C SER A 284 -0.44 -18.21 -1.70
N GLU A 285 -1.72 -17.94 -1.91
CA GLU A 285 -2.31 -17.74 -3.22
C GLU A 285 -2.96 -16.36 -3.31
N TYR A 286 -3.10 -15.86 -4.53
CA TYR A 286 -3.72 -14.57 -4.80
C TYR A 286 -4.74 -14.69 -5.93
N VAL A 287 -5.97 -14.28 -5.65
CA VAL A 287 -7.07 -14.21 -6.63
C VAL A 287 -7.25 -12.75 -7.04
N PRO A 288 -6.78 -12.34 -8.24
CA PRO A 288 -6.81 -10.95 -8.68
C PRO A 288 -8.19 -10.54 -9.22
N ARG A 289 -9.23 -10.74 -8.42
CA ARG A 289 -10.60 -10.29 -8.68
C ARG A 289 -11.07 -9.45 -7.50
N VAL A 290 -11.75 -8.36 -7.76
CA VAL A 290 -12.45 -7.61 -6.72
C VAL A 290 -13.64 -8.43 -6.27
N LEU A 291 -13.58 -8.87 -5.02
CA LEU A 291 -14.59 -9.74 -4.38
C LEU A 291 -15.04 -9.19 -3.03
N ALA A 292 -14.67 -7.96 -2.72
CA ALA A 292 -15.21 -7.16 -1.64
C ALA A 292 -14.99 -5.68 -1.93
N ASN A 293 -15.96 -4.86 -1.51
CA ASN A 293 -15.95 -3.41 -1.64
C ASN A 293 -15.70 -2.80 -0.25
N GLY A 294 -14.59 -2.11 -0.08
CA GLY A 294 -14.21 -1.45 1.18
C GLY A 294 -14.20 0.07 1.08
N LEU A 295 -13.93 0.73 2.21
CA LEU A 295 -13.80 2.17 2.29
C LEU A 295 -12.33 2.58 2.44
N GLY A 296 -11.84 3.40 1.51
CA GLY A 296 -10.54 4.06 1.60
C GLY A 296 -10.61 5.33 2.47
N PRO A 297 -9.44 5.89 2.84
CA PRO A 297 -9.39 7.16 3.57
C PRO A 297 -9.91 8.31 2.69
N GLU A 298 -10.84 9.09 3.23
CA GLU A 298 -11.44 10.24 2.56
C GLU A 298 -10.79 11.57 2.91
N ASP A 299 -9.95 11.57 3.93
CA ASP A 299 -9.27 12.74 4.45
C ASP A 299 -7.78 12.48 4.70
N LEU A 300 -7.01 13.58 4.77
CA LEU A 300 -5.56 13.49 4.95
C LEU A 300 -5.15 12.89 6.30
N ALA A 301 -5.91 13.13 7.38
CA ALA A 301 -5.58 12.61 8.70
C ALA A 301 -5.74 11.09 8.76
N SER A 302 -6.81 10.56 8.16
CA SER A 302 -7.07 9.13 8.01
C SER A 302 -6.00 8.46 7.15
N TYR A 303 -5.64 9.10 6.02
CA TYR A 303 -4.54 8.64 5.16
C TYR A 303 -3.21 8.59 5.91
N VAL A 304 -2.85 9.68 6.61
CA VAL A 304 -1.62 9.76 7.43
C VAL A 304 -1.58 8.66 8.48
N THR A 305 -2.68 8.44 9.19
CA THR A 305 -2.80 7.40 10.24
C THR A 305 -2.57 6.01 9.66
N GLN A 306 -3.20 5.70 8.53
CA GLN A 306 -3.07 4.42 7.84
C GLN A 306 -1.63 4.20 7.34
N GLN A 307 -1.06 5.16 6.61
CA GLN A 307 0.30 5.06 6.06
C GLN A 307 1.36 4.99 7.16
N HIS A 308 1.20 5.76 8.25
CA HIS A 308 2.13 5.70 9.39
C HIS A 308 2.14 4.32 10.05
N ARG A 309 0.96 3.69 10.21
CA ARG A 309 0.84 2.34 10.77
C ARG A 309 1.58 1.33 9.89
N TRP A 310 1.30 1.34 8.57
CA TRP A 310 1.96 0.44 7.63
C TRP A 310 3.46 0.64 7.57
N ALA A 311 3.92 1.88 7.43
CA ALA A 311 5.33 2.21 7.38
C ALA A 311 6.07 1.72 8.63
N ARG A 312 5.51 1.98 9.80
CA ARG A 312 6.12 1.60 11.07
C ARG A 312 6.20 0.09 11.24
N GLY A 313 5.12 -0.63 10.94
CA GLY A 313 5.07 -2.08 11.07
C GLY A 313 6.02 -2.77 10.09
N CYS A 314 5.96 -2.40 8.82
CA CYS A 314 6.82 -2.99 7.79
C CYS A 314 8.31 -2.71 8.03
N VAL A 315 8.69 -1.46 8.35
CA VAL A 315 10.09 -1.12 8.67
C VAL A 315 10.55 -1.84 9.93
N GLY A 316 9.69 -1.92 10.96
CA GLY A 316 9.96 -2.66 12.19
C GLY A 316 10.18 -4.17 11.98
N ALA A 317 9.58 -4.73 10.94
CA ALA A 317 9.71 -6.14 10.58
C ALA A 317 11.02 -6.47 9.82
N ILE A 318 11.74 -5.48 9.28
CA ILE A 318 12.99 -5.71 8.50
C ILE A 318 13.98 -6.62 9.24
N PRO A 319 14.33 -6.40 10.53
CA PRO A 319 15.26 -7.28 11.23
C PRO A 319 14.77 -8.72 11.33
N THR A 320 13.46 -8.93 11.49
CA THR A 320 12.84 -10.26 11.53
C THR A 320 12.95 -10.94 10.17
N VAL A 321 12.64 -10.21 9.09
CA VAL A 321 12.79 -10.73 7.72
C VAL A 321 14.22 -11.11 7.41
N VAL A 322 15.21 -10.28 7.78
CA VAL A 322 16.65 -10.59 7.56
C VAL A 322 17.06 -11.87 8.28
N ARG A 323 16.61 -12.06 9.52
CA ARG A 323 16.93 -13.27 10.33
C ARG A 323 16.10 -14.48 9.96
N SER A 324 15.01 -14.32 9.20
CA SER A 324 14.10 -15.39 8.82
C SER A 324 14.79 -16.52 8.06
N LYS A 325 14.23 -17.72 8.12
CA LYS A 325 14.71 -18.89 7.37
C LYS A 325 14.09 -19.01 5.97
N LEU A 326 13.46 -17.95 5.50
CA LEU A 326 12.86 -17.93 4.16
C LEU A 326 13.90 -18.19 3.06
N PRO A 327 13.52 -18.87 1.96
CA PRO A 327 14.31 -18.88 0.74
C PRO A 327 14.66 -17.45 0.29
N LEU A 328 15.87 -17.24 -0.23
CA LEU A 328 16.38 -15.90 -0.59
C LEU A 328 15.40 -15.12 -1.48
N ARG A 329 14.77 -15.78 -2.43
CA ARG A 329 13.76 -15.18 -3.32
C ARG A 329 12.58 -14.57 -2.55
N GLN A 330 12.01 -15.31 -1.60
CA GLN A 330 10.92 -14.82 -0.75
C GLN A 330 11.40 -13.70 0.18
N LYS A 331 12.58 -13.91 0.80
CA LYS A 331 13.19 -12.93 1.70
C LYS A 331 13.38 -11.58 1.00
N LEU A 332 13.90 -11.57 -0.23
CA LEU A 332 14.06 -10.34 -1.04
C LEU A 332 12.71 -9.69 -1.35
N GLN A 333 11.66 -10.46 -1.66
CA GLN A 333 10.32 -9.92 -1.88
C GLN A 333 9.72 -9.27 -0.63
N TYR A 334 9.95 -9.84 0.56
CA TYR A 334 9.55 -9.23 1.82
C TYR A 334 10.36 -7.96 2.11
N LEU A 335 11.68 -7.99 1.91
CA LEU A 335 12.55 -6.82 2.10
C LEU A 335 12.17 -5.67 1.16
N LEU A 336 11.88 -5.94 -0.11
CA LEU A 336 11.42 -4.91 -1.06
C LEU A 336 10.12 -4.23 -0.59
N SER A 337 9.18 -5.01 -0.03
CA SER A 337 7.94 -4.43 0.51
C SER A 337 8.19 -3.61 1.78
N ALA A 338 8.98 -4.13 2.70
CA ALA A 338 9.24 -3.48 3.98
C ALA A 338 10.11 -2.23 3.80
N SER A 339 11.13 -2.27 2.95
CA SER A 339 12.03 -1.15 2.69
C SER A 339 11.41 -0.06 1.81
N TYR A 340 10.30 -0.31 1.10
CA TYR A 340 9.59 0.73 0.36
C TYR A 340 9.33 1.99 1.21
N PHE A 341 8.98 1.81 2.47
CA PHE A 341 8.73 2.91 3.39
C PHE A 341 9.98 3.71 3.80
N LEU A 342 11.18 3.29 3.39
CA LEU A 342 12.39 4.11 3.51
C LEU A 342 12.49 5.17 2.41
N SER A 343 11.66 5.12 1.37
CA SER A 343 11.61 6.11 0.27
C SER A 343 11.37 7.55 0.74
N GLY A 344 10.73 7.74 1.91
CA GLY A 344 10.61 9.07 2.51
C GLY A 344 11.94 9.76 2.76
N TRP A 345 12.99 9.01 3.08
CA TRP A 345 14.34 9.54 3.26
C TRP A 345 14.97 10.00 1.95
N THR A 346 14.72 9.29 0.84
CA THR A 346 15.24 9.71 -0.48
C THR A 346 14.55 10.99 -0.93
N VAL A 347 13.24 11.13 -0.69
CA VAL A 347 12.53 12.38 -0.94
C VAL A 347 13.12 13.52 -0.08
N ALA A 348 13.36 13.29 1.21
CA ALA A 348 13.99 14.29 2.09
C ALA A 348 15.37 14.72 1.57
N VAL A 349 16.20 13.80 1.07
CA VAL A 349 17.50 14.10 0.47
C VAL A 349 17.34 15.01 -0.77
N TYR A 350 16.43 14.64 -1.69
CA TYR A 350 16.22 15.42 -2.90
C TYR A 350 15.66 16.83 -2.63
N LEU A 351 14.87 17.00 -1.58
CA LEU A 351 14.39 18.30 -1.13
C LEU A 351 15.51 19.13 -0.48
N ALA A 352 16.38 18.49 0.31
CA ALA A 352 17.43 19.17 1.06
C ALA A 352 18.61 19.64 0.19
N LEU A 353 19.04 18.86 -0.80
CA LEU A 353 20.23 19.15 -1.59
C LEU A 353 20.18 20.52 -2.31
N PRO A 354 19.10 20.90 -3.04
CA PRO A 354 19.02 22.21 -3.66
C PRO A 354 18.93 23.35 -2.62
N VAL A 355 18.27 23.12 -1.48
CA VAL A 355 18.23 24.09 -0.37
C VAL A 355 19.62 24.33 0.20
N ILE A 356 20.37 23.27 0.50
CA ILE A 356 21.76 23.36 0.99
C ILE A 356 22.61 24.15 -0.02
N ARG A 357 22.53 23.81 -1.30
CA ARG A 357 23.28 24.51 -2.35
C ARG A 357 22.97 26.00 -2.39
N ILE A 358 21.69 26.36 -2.31
CA ILE A 358 21.26 27.76 -2.37
C ILE A 358 21.82 28.57 -1.17
N PHE A 359 21.73 28.05 0.04
CA PHE A 359 22.14 28.80 1.23
C PHE A 359 23.65 28.77 1.49
N THR A 360 24.33 27.65 1.20
CA THR A 360 25.74 27.45 1.59
C THR A 360 26.72 27.51 0.43
N GLY A 361 26.25 27.38 -0.80
CA GLY A 361 27.13 27.22 -1.97
C GLY A 361 27.69 25.80 -2.13
N VAL A 362 27.52 24.92 -1.15
CA VAL A 362 28.03 23.54 -1.19
C VAL A 362 27.08 22.62 -1.93
N GLN A 363 27.57 21.77 -2.80
CA GLN A 363 26.76 20.87 -3.62
C GLN A 363 27.40 19.48 -3.79
N PRO A 364 26.60 18.42 -4.04
CA PRO A 364 27.11 17.06 -4.20
C PRO A 364 27.95 16.88 -5.46
N LEU A 365 27.61 17.60 -6.53
CA LEU A 365 28.30 17.52 -7.84
C LEU A 365 29.26 18.69 -8.02
N SER A 366 30.34 18.47 -8.77
CA SER A 366 31.26 19.55 -9.17
C SER A 366 30.52 20.57 -10.05
N SER A 367 31.03 21.81 -10.11
CA SER A 367 30.42 22.87 -10.93
C SER A 367 30.37 22.50 -12.41
N SER A 368 31.41 21.84 -12.92
CA SER A 368 31.43 21.33 -14.31
C SER A 368 30.45 20.17 -14.58
N ALA A 369 30.00 19.48 -13.52
CA ALA A 369 29.01 18.40 -13.64
C ALA A 369 27.56 18.93 -13.63
N ALA A 370 27.31 20.10 -13.02
CA ALA A 370 25.95 20.64 -12.88
C ALA A 370 25.27 20.87 -14.24
N ASP A 371 26.01 21.29 -15.24
CA ASP A 371 25.48 21.55 -16.60
C ASP A 371 25.06 20.27 -17.32
N GLY A 372 25.72 19.14 -17.05
CA GLY A 372 25.42 17.84 -17.68
C GLY A 372 24.44 16.98 -16.86
N PHE A 373 24.14 17.36 -15.62
CA PHE A 373 23.33 16.53 -14.71
C PHE A 373 21.92 16.25 -15.26
N LEU A 374 21.24 17.29 -15.71
CA LEU A 374 19.87 17.14 -16.22
C LEU A 374 19.84 16.23 -17.46
N ALA A 375 20.81 16.39 -18.37
CA ALA A 375 20.90 15.54 -19.56
C ALA A 375 21.14 14.04 -19.22
N ALA A 376 21.89 13.76 -18.17
CA ALA A 376 22.15 12.40 -17.70
C ALA A 376 21.00 11.82 -16.88
N PHE A 377 20.38 12.64 -16.03
CA PHE A 377 19.34 12.21 -15.08
C PHE A 377 17.94 12.10 -15.73
N ALA A 378 17.56 13.07 -16.59
CA ALA A 378 16.19 13.15 -17.11
C ALA A 378 15.75 11.90 -17.92
N PRO A 379 16.57 11.31 -18.80
CA PRO A 379 16.20 10.08 -19.51
C PRO A 379 15.95 8.91 -18.55
N TYR A 380 16.80 8.72 -17.54
CA TYR A 380 16.61 7.70 -16.50
C TYR A 380 15.30 7.91 -15.75
N PHE A 381 15.08 9.12 -15.25
CA PHE A 381 13.89 9.46 -14.47
C PHE A 381 12.60 9.31 -15.28
N ALA A 382 12.58 9.83 -16.50
CA ALA A 382 11.42 9.72 -17.40
C ALA A 382 11.08 8.25 -17.74
N LEU A 383 12.10 7.43 -18.01
CA LEU A 383 11.90 6.01 -18.30
C LEU A 383 11.45 5.24 -17.06
N ALA A 384 11.95 5.59 -15.86
CA ALA A 384 11.48 4.97 -14.62
C ALA A 384 9.98 5.25 -14.39
N ILE A 385 9.54 6.49 -14.54
CA ILE A 385 8.12 6.87 -14.45
C ILE A 385 7.28 6.17 -15.52
N ALA A 386 7.74 6.18 -16.78
CA ALA A 386 7.05 5.54 -17.89
C ALA A 386 6.91 4.02 -17.68
N THR A 387 7.89 3.38 -17.03
CA THR A 387 7.83 1.97 -16.69
C THR A 387 6.75 1.71 -15.64
N VAL A 388 6.68 2.51 -14.57
CA VAL A 388 5.63 2.39 -13.54
C VAL A 388 4.25 2.59 -14.17
N ALA A 389 4.07 3.63 -14.99
CA ALA A 389 2.82 3.89 -15.71
C ALA A 389 2.42 2.73 -16.65
N SER A 390 3.40 2.16 -17.35
CA SER A 390 3.17 1.03 -18.27
C SER A 390 2.80 -0.25 -17.53
N VAL A 391 3.47 -0.55 -16.42
CA VAL A 391 3.19 -1.72 -15.57
C VAL A 391 1.83 -1.57 -14.88
N GLY A 392 1.53 -0.39 -14.38
CA GLY A 392 0.26 -0.05 -13.73
C GLY A 392 -0.92 0.07 -14.69
N ALA A 393 -0.68 0.02 -16.03
CA ALA A 393 -1.73 0.17 -17.05
C ALA A 393 -2.63 1.40 -16.83
N GLY A 394 -2.03 2.51 -16.37
CA GLY A 394 -2.73 3.76 -16.08
C GLY A 394 -3.38 3.84 -14.69
N ALA A 395 -3.30 2.78 -13.88
CA ALA A 395 -3.88 2.80 -12.54
C ALA A 395 -3.16 3.75 -11.57
N TYR A 396 -1.86 3.98 -11.76
CA TYR A 396 -1.09 4.87 -10.91
C TYR A 396 -1.08 6.29 -11.48
N THR A 397 -1.75 7.20 -10.82
CA THR A 397 -1.99 8.57 -11.28
C THR A 397 -0.96 9.56 -10.70
N PHE A 398 -0.87 10.75 -11.31
CA PHE A 398 -0.05 11.85 -10.77
C PHE A 398 -0.53 12.29 -9.38
N ALA A 399 -1.83 12.26 -9.11
CA ALA A 399 -2.38 12.54 -7.79
C ALA A 399 -1.89 11.53 -6.75
N ALA A 400 -1.84 10.24 -7.08
CA ALA A 400 -1.29 9.21 -6.19
C ALA A 400 0.20 9.44 -5.89
N TYR A 401 0.99 9.77 -6.90
CA TYR A 401 2.41 10.11 -6.76
C TYR A 401 2.61 11.36 -5.89
N SER A 402 1.86 12.42 -6.17
CA SER A 402 1.93 13.69 -5.45
C SER A 402 1.53 13.54 -3.99
N LEU A 403 0.45 12.79 -3.69
CA LEU A 403 0.01 12.52 -2.32
C LEU A 403 1.07 11.74 -1.55
N ALA A 404 1.63 10.66 -2.14
CA ALA A 404 2.71 9.89 -1.52
C ALA A 404 3.97 10.74 -1.27
N THR A 405 4.36 11.56 -2.25
CA THR A 405 5.54 12.42 -2.15
C THR A 405 5.33 13.55 -1.13
N SER A 406 4.17 14.19 -1.12
CA SER A 406 3.86 15.28 -0.16
C SER A 406 3.80 14.81 1.29
N THR A 407 3.54 13.52 1.49
CA THR A 407 3.47 12.92 2.82
C THR A 407 4.73 12.12 3.20
N PHE A 408 5.86 12.36 2.53
CA PHE A 408 7.14 11.67 2.75
C PHE A 408 7.59 11.65 4.23
N TRP A 409 7.29 12.70 4.97
CA TRP A 409 7.61 12.85 6.38
C TRP A 409 6.97 11.77 7.27
N ILE A 410 5.85 11.17 6.84
CA ILE A 410 5.22 10.02 7.52
C ILE A 410 6.20 8.86 7.57
N HIS A 411 6.82 8.56 6.44
CA HIS A 411 7.78 7.47 6.31
C HIS A 411 9.05 7.74 7.16
N VAL A 412 9.57 8.98 7.13
CA VAL A 412 10.70 9.39 7.98
C VAL A 412 10.36 9.23 9.46
N HIS A 413 9.21 9.76 9.90
CA HIS A 413 8.76 9.67 11.28
C HIS A 413 8.51 8.22 11.74
N ALA A 414 7.85 7.42 10.89
CA ALA A 414 7.59 6.01 11.16
C ALA A 414 8.89 5.20 11.28
N THR A 415 9.86 5.46 10.39
CA THR A 415 11.19 4.83 10.42
C THR A 415 11.93 5.16 11.71
N CYS A 416 11.97 6.43 12.10
CA CYS A 416 12.57 6.85 13.37
C CYS A 416 11.92 6.13 14.56
N LYS A 417 10.59 6.08 14.60
CA LYS A 417 9.87 5.37 15.68
C LYS A 417 10.15 3.87 15.70
N ALA A 418 10.27 3.24 14.54
CA ALA A 418 10.62 1.82 14.45
C ALA A 418 12.03 1.54 14.96
N LEU A 419 13.03 2.37 14.58
CA LEU A 419 14.42 2.25 15.02
C LEU A 419 14.57 2.40 16.54
N PHE A 420 13.85 3.37 17.14
CA PHE A 420 13.90 3.62 18.59
C PHE A 420 12.96 2.70 19.39
N LYS A 421 12.35 1.68 18.78
CA LYS A 421 11.46 0.71 19.43
C LYS A 421 10.40 1.33 20.35
N ARG A 422 9.91 2.52 20.03
CA ARG A 422 8.90 3.19 20.86
C ARG A 422 7.60 2.40 20.86
N PRO A 423 6.91 2.24 22.00
CA PRO A 423 5.66 1.50 22.06
C PRO A 423 4.61 2.08 21.11
N SER A 424 3.78 1.22 20.54
CA SER A 424 2.72 1.58 19.62
C SER A 424 1.38 1.23 20.24
N ARG A 425 0.44 2.16 20.17
CA ARG A 425 -0.97 1.84 20.39
C ARG A 425 -1.62 1.70 19.01
N PHE A 426 -2.46 0.68 18.86
CA PHE A 426 -3.30 0.55 17.68
C PHE A 426 -4.32 1.70 17.68
N VAL A 427 -4.36 2.45 16.58
CA VAL A 427 -5.34 3.52 16.39
C VAL A 427 -6.20 3.13 15.20
N VAL A 428 -7.50 3.00 15.43
CA VAL A 428 -8.48 2.75 14.37
C VAL A 428 -8.54 3.97 13.46
N THR A 429 -8.51 3.76 12.16
CA THR A 429 -8.65 4.84 11.17
C THR A 429 -10.10 5.34 11.19
N PRO A 430 -10.38 6.62 11.46
CA PRO A 430 -11.74 7.16 11.41
C PRO A 430 -12.35 6.96 10.01
N LYS A 431 -13.63 6.58 9.94
CA LYS A 431 -14.34 6.29 8.68
C LYS A 431 -15.33 7.39 8.27
N HIS A 432 -15.48 8.41 9.09
CA HIS A 432 -16.27 9.61 8.79
C HIS A 432 -15.41 10.83 9.10
N GLY A 433 -15.08 11.60 8.07
CA GLY A 433 -14.49 12.91 8.19
C GLY A 433 -15.35 13.87 7.41
N ASP A 434 -15.97 14.85 8.08
CA ASP A 434 -16.46 16.03 7.38
C ASP A 434 -15.31 16.58 6.55
N ALA A 435 -15.58 17.09 5.35
CA ALA A 435 -14.61 17.73 4.46
C ALA A 435 -14.08 19.05 5.06
N VAL A 436 -13.63 18.98 6.32
CA VAL A 436 -13.06 20.10 7.06
C VAL A 436 -11.63 20.31 6.61
N ARG A 437 -11.25 21.56 6.40
CA ARG A 437 -9.86 21.95 6.11
C ARG A 437 -8.90 21.36 7.14
N GLN A 438 -8.03 20.46 6.70
CA GLN A 438 -7.13 19.72 7.58
C GLN A 438 -5.72 20.30 7.57
N TRP A 439 -5.55 21.48 8.17
CA TRP A 439 -4.26 22.17 8.27
C TRP A 439 -3.22 21.39 9.07
N ARG A 440 -3.63 20.73 10.17
CA ARG A 440 -2.70 20.03 11.05
C ARG A 440 -1.95 18.88 10.35
N PRO A 441 -2.60 17.95 9.64
CA PRO A 441 -1.90 16.92 8.89
C PRO A 441 -1.06 17.47 7.73
N ALA A 442 -1.45 18.61 7.16
CA ALA A 442 -0.73 19.26 6.06
C ALA A 442 0.47 20.11 6.53
N ALA A 443 0.50 20.52 7.81
CA ALA A 443 1.48 21.46 8.34
C ALA A 443 2.95 21.10 8.07
N PRO A 444 3.41 19.83 8.20
CA PRO A 444 4.80 19.50 7.90
C PRO A 444 5.16 19.78 6.43
N THR A 445 4.27 19.44 5.50
CA THR A 445 4.48 19.69 4.06
C THR A 445 4.43 21.16 3.73
N LEU A 446 3.52 21.92 4.37
CA LEU A 446 3.45 23.38 4.22
C LEU A 446 4.72 24.08 4.73
N ALA A 447 5.27 23.62 5.86
CA ALA A 447 6.56 24.12 6.36
C ALA A 447 7.70 23.88 5.36
N VAL A 448 7.76 22.67 4.79
CA VAL A 448 8.73 22.36 3.73
C VAL A 448 8.53 23.27 2.52
N LEU A 449 7.29 23.44 2.04
CA LEU A 449 6.98 24.37 0.93
C LEU A 449 7.47 25.79 1.20
N GLY A 450 7.28 26.29 2.45
CA GLY A 450 7.79 27.59 2.87
C GLY A 450 9.31 27.70 2.79
N VAL A 451 10.03 26.65 3.21
CA VAL A 451 11.51 26.58 3.11
C VAL A 451 11.97 26.55 1.66
N LEU A 452 11.32 25.73 0.79
CA LEU A 452 11.66 25.65 -0.62
C LEU A 452 11.42 26.99 -1.33
N PHE A 453 10.30 27.66 -1.02
CA PHE A 453 9.98 28.97 -1.56
C PHE A 453 10.99 30.02 -1.13
N ALA A 454 11.31 30.09 0.17
CA ALA A 454 12.32 31.03 0.70
C ALA A 454 13.68 30.81 0.07
N ALA A 455 14.11 29.54 -0.11
CA ALA A 455 15.35 29.20 -0.79
C ALA A 455 15.34 29.65 -2.26
N ALA A 456 14.24 29.42 -2.99
CA ALA A 456 14.13 29.84 -4.38
C ALA A 456 14.24 31.36 -4.53
N VAL A 457 13.48 32.13 -3.72
CA VAL A 457 13.52 33.59 -3.71
C VAL A 457 14.93 34.11 -3.36
N TYR A 458 15.52 33.58 -2.25
CA TYR A 458 16.86 33.97 -1.83
C TYR A 458 17.91 33.70 -2.95
N GLY A 459 17.85 32.53 -3.58
CA GLY A 459 18.76 32.16 -4.67
C GLY A 459 18.68 33.14 -5.84
N LEU A 460 17.48 33.50 -6.28
CA LEU A 460 17.26 34.42 -7.38
C LEU A 460 17.69 35.87 -7.09
N ILE A 461 17.62 36.29 -5.80
CA ILE A 461 18.09 37.60 -5.36
C ILE A 461 19.61 37.62 -5.25
N ARG A 462 20.22 36.56 -4.71
CA ARG A 462 21.66 36.48 -4.46
C ARG A 462 22.49 36.43 -5.74
N ASP A 463 22.16 35.55 -6.64
CA ASP A 463 22.85 35.39 -7.94
C ASP A 463 21.93 34.66 -8.94
N ARG A 464 22.26 34.80 -10.24
CA ARG A 464 21.51 34.13 -11.33
C ARG A 464 22.45 33.25 -12.15
N THR A 465 23.40 32.61 -11.47
CA THR A 465 24.30 31.66 -12.14
C THR A 465 23.53 30.46 -12.66
N PRO A 466 24.02 29.76 -13.71
CA PRO A 466 23.39 28.53 -14.21
C PRO A 466 23.15 27.49 -13.12
N ALA A 467 24.10 27.35 -12.19
CA ALA A 467 23.97 26.44 -11.06
C ALA A 467 22.84 26.84 -10.10
N THR A 468 22.66 28.14 -9.83
CA THR A 468 21.54 28.62 -9.01
C THR A 468 20.19 28.41 -9.72
N LEU A 469 20.10 28.76 -11.01
CA LEU A 469 18.88 28.58 -11.80
C LEU A 469 18.47 27.09 -11.89
N ASN A 470 19.44 26.20 -12.07
CA ASN A 470 19.19 24.75 -12.07
C ASN A 470 18.59 24.27 -10.71
N ASN A 471 19.17 24.69 -9.59
CA ASN A 471 18.65 24.33 -8.27
C ASN A 471 17.27 24.96 -7.98
N VAL A 472 17.05 26.21 -8.41
CA VAL A 472 15.72 26.84 -8.34
C VAL A 472 14.71 26.07 -9.19
N GLY A 473 15.08 25.58 -10.37
CA GLY A 473 14.23 24.71 -11.19
C GLY A 473 13.79 23.44 -10.43
N PHE A 474 14.71 22.78 -9.72
CA PHE A 474 14.37 21.63 -8.86
C PHE A 474 13.46 22.04 -7.69
N LEU A 475 13.71 23.18 -7.03
CA LEU A 475 12.82 23.67 -5.97
C LEU A 475 11.40 23.89 -6.49
N VAL A 476 11.25 24.52 -7.67
CA VAL A 476 9.94 24.74 -8.32
C VAL A 476 9.26 23.40 -8.63
N LEU A 477 9.98 22.45 -9.23
CA LEU A 477 9.43 21.11 -9.51
C LEU A 477 8.91 20.44 -8.25
N HIS A 478 9.69 20.46 -7.18
CA HIS A 478 9.28 19.89 -5.90
C HIS A 478 8.09 20.64 -5.30
N MET A 479 8.06 21.97 -5.35
CA MET A 479 6.91 22.75 -4.89
C MET A 479 5.65 22.39 -5.67
N CYS A 480 5.70 22.22 -6.98
CA CYS A 480 4.55 21.80 -7.79
C CYS A 480 4.01 20.43 -7.33
N VAL A 481 4.90 19.44 -7.14
CA VAL A 481 4.50 18.10 -6.70
C VAL A 481 3.89 18.13 -5.30
N LEU A 482 4.58 18.76 -4.32
CA LEU A 482 4.11 18.81 -2.95
C LEU A 482 2.81 19.60 -2.79
N SER A 483 2.68 20.73 -3.49
CA SER A 483 1.46 21.56 -3.47
C SER A 483 0.27 20.79 -4.03
N HIS A 484 0.45 20.09 -5.15
CA HIS A 484 -0.62 19.26 -5.73
C HIS A 484 -1.08 18.17 -4.75
N GLY A 485 -0.14 17.53 -4.02
CA GLY A 485 -0.49 16.46 -3.08
C GLY A 485 -1.27 16.91 -1.84
N VAL A 486 -1.09 18.17 -1.39
CA VAL A 486 -1.80 18.70 -0.20
C VAL A 486 -2.94 19.68 -0.55
N ALA A 487 -3.03 20.13 -1.80
CA ALA A 487 -4.01 21.14 -2.21
C ALA A 487 -5.45 20.73 -1.86
N THR A 488 -5.78 19.46 -2.10
CA THR A 488 -7.12 18.93 -1.84
C THR A 488 -7.49 18.85 -0.36
N ALA A 489 -6.50 18.69 0.53
CA ALA A 489 -6.71 18.71 1.97
C ALA A 489 -6.97 20.12 2.50
N ILE A 490 -6.42 21.16 1.82
CA ILE A 490 -6.50 22.56 2.25
C ILE A 490 -7.64 23.30 1.53
N LEU A 491 -7.88 22.94 0.27
CA LEU A 491 -8.86 23.58 -0.61
C LEU A 491 -9.87 22.51 -1.12
N PRO A 492 -10.81 22.08 -0.29
CA PRO A 492 -11.81 21.07 -0.68
C PRO A 492 -12.62 21.46 -1.92
N SER A 493 -12.77 22.75 -2.19
CA SER A 493 -13.47 23.31 -3.37
C SER A 493 -12.75 23.05 -4.70
N LEU A 494 -11.47 22.65 -4.68
CA LEU A 494 -10.73 22.22 -5.86
C LEU A 494 -10.93 20.74 -6.20
N THR A 495 -11.79 20.04 -5.47
CA THR A 495 -12.21 18.71 -5.87
C THR A 495 -12.97 18.83 -7.18
N PHE A 496 -12.40 18.30 -8.26
CA PHE A 496 -13.17 18.08 -9.49
C PHE A 496 -14.38 17.25 -9.11
N PRO A 497 -15.60 17.63 -9.55
CA PRO A 497 -16.75 16.77 -9.35
C PRO A 497 -16.40 15.44 -10.00
N ALA A 498 -16.27 14.40 -9.17
CA ALA A 498 -16.24 13.06 -9.68
C ALA A 498 -17.60 12.87 -10.36
N ALA A 499 -17.60 12.76 -11.67
CA ALA A 499 -18.77 12.36 -12.43
C ALA A 499 -19.03 10.86 -12.10
N VAL A 500 -19.59 10.61 -10.91
CA VAL A 500 -20.09 9.32 -10.50
C VAL A 500 -21.36 9.61 -9.74
N ASP A 501 -22.50 9.26 -10.35
CA ASP A 501 -23.74 9.10 -9.62
C ASP A 501 -23.45 8.13 -8.47
N GLU A 502 -23.68 8.58 -7.23
CA GLU A 502 -23.65 7.72 -6.06
C GLU A 502 -24.61 6.54 -6.28
N PRO A 503 -24.16 5.30 -6.29
CA PRO A 503 -25.08 4.20 -6.16
C PRO A 503 -25.69 4.34 -4.75
N ARG A 504 -26.99 4.60 -4.69
CA ARG A 504 -27.73 4.57 -3.43
C ARG A 504 -27.45 3.25 -2.73
N VAL A 505 -27.34 3.30 -1.41
CA VAL A 505 -27.12 2.11 -0.56
C VAL A 505 -28.13 1.00 -0.90
N ASP A 506 -29.28 1.36 -1.40
CA ASP A 506 -30.36 0.47 -1.85
C ASP A 506 -30.02 -0.33 -3.13
N GLU A 507 -29.10 0.16 -3.98
CA GLU A 507 -28.65 -0.55 -5.20
C GLU A 507 -27.50 -1.53 -4.93
N LEU A 508 -26.84 -1.45 -3.77
CA LEU A 508 -25.80 -2.40 -3.37
C LEU A 508 -26.38 -3.69 -2.77
N ALA A 509 -27.69 -3.71 -2.47
CA ALA A 509 -28.39 -4.84 -1.87
C ALA A 509 -29.19 -5.69 -2.89
N ALA A 510 -29.26 -5.30 -4.14
CA ALA A 510 -29.86 -6.07 -5.23
C ALA A 510 -28.76 -6.76 -6.07
#